data_c04fadbb92ab37404993d6f070518f63
#
_entry.id   c04fadbb92ab37404993d6f070518f63
#
_cell.length_a   1.000
_cell.length_b   1.000
_cell.length_c   1.000
_cell.angle_alpha   90.00
_cell.angle_beta   90.00
_cell.angle_gamma   90.00
#
_symmetry.space_group_name_H-M   'P 1'
#
loop_
_entity.id
_entity.type
_entity.pdbx_description
1 polymer ?
#
loop_
_entity_poly.entity_id
_entity_poly.type
_entity_poly.pdbx_seq_one_letter_code
_entity_poly.pdbx_strand_id
1 'polypeptide(L)'
;MSVAALVDSGAGSWLLQGELDFESVPDLLRHAGARMLGKERLEVDLKAVTRADSAGLALLVEWLRESETAGNDIVFINVPPQLLSIARVCGLDEILSLA
;
A
#
# COMPACT_ATOMS: atom_id res chain seq x y z
N MET A 1 17.35 11.31 -0.74
CA MET A 1 16.86 10.44 0.34
C MET A 1 15.35 10.23 0.18
N SER A 2 14.94 9.00 0.13
CA SER A 2 13.52 8.67 0.07
C SER A 2 12.90 8.80 1.45
N VAL A 3 11.74 9.46 1.51
CA VAL A 3 10.95 9.54 2.72
C VAL A 3 9.55 9.07 2.40
N ALA A 4 9.10 8.06 3.09
CA ALA A 4 7.75 7.57 2.95
C ALA A 4 7.13 7.38 4.33
N ALA A 5 5.82 7.55 4.42
CA ALA A 5 5.11 7.44 5.68
C ALA A 5 3.69 6.95 5.46
N LEU A 6 3.17 6.25 6.43
CA LEU A 6 1.77 5.87 6.51
C LEU A 6 1.13 6.68 7.63
N VAL A 7 0.16 7.51 7.27
CA VAL A 7 -0.48 8.44 8.20
C VAL A 7 -1.92 8.01 8.44
N ASP A 8 -2.32 7.91 9.69
CA ASP A 8 -3.70 7.61 10.08
C ASP A 8 -4.58 8.82 9.78
N SER A 9 -5.57 8.62 8.92
CA SER A 9 -6.53 9.67 8.55
C SER A 9 -7.86 9.51 9.29
N GLY A 10 -7.96 8.54 10.20
CA GLY A 10 -9.16 8.27 10.99
C GLY A 10 -10.12 7.29 10.34
N ALA A 11 -10.93 6.63 11.14
CA ALA A 11 -12.03 5.75 10.70
C ALA A 11 -11.60 4.65 9.73
N GLY A 12 -10.39 4.11 9.87
CA GLY A 12 -9.89 3.05 8.99
C GLY A 12 -9.28 3.54 7.69
N SER A 13 -9.17 4.85 7.52
CA SER A 13 -8.52 5.46 6.35
C SER A 13 -7.07 5.79 6.66
N TRP A 14 -6.20 5.51 5.73
CA TRP A 14 -4.76 5.73 5.85
C TRP A 14 -4.24 6.42 4.61
N LEU A 15 -3.31 7.34 4.80
CA LEU A 15 -2.65 8.03 3.70
C LEU A 15 -1.21 7.52 3.59
N LEU A 16 -0.88 6.92 2.46
CA LEU A 16 0.48 6.53 2.15
C LEU A 16 1.11 7.63 1.33
N GLN A 17 2.27 8.11 1.75
CA GLN A 17 2.89 9.26 1.10
C GLN A 17 4.38 9.06 0.87
N GLY A 18 4.92 9.82 -0.08
CA GLY A 18 6.34 9.83 -0.39
C GLY A 18 6.71 8.89 -1.52
N GLU A 19 7.96 8.47 -1.54
CA GLU A 19 8.50 7.57 -2.55
C GLU A 19 8.50 6.12 -2.04
N LEU A 20 7.96 5.22 -2.85
CA LEU A 20 7.95 3.78 -2.54
C LEU A 20 9.03 3.09 -3.35
N ASP A 21 10.12 2.76 -2.70
CA ASP A 21 11.30 2.14 -3.32
C ASP A 21 11.95 1.12 -2.38
N PHE A 22 13.08 0.57 -2.80
CA PHE A 22 13.81 -0.44 -2.02
C PHE A 22 14.35 0.09 -0.70
N GLU A 23 14.48 1.41 -0.54
CA GLU A 23 14.93 2.01 0.72
C GLU A 23 13.79 2.21 1.70
N SER A 24 12.63 2.68 1.22
CA SER A 24 11.50 3.05 2.07
C SER A 24 10.59 1.87 2.44
N VAL A 25 10.39 0.93 1.51
CA VAL A 25 9.42 -0.15 1.68
C VAL A 25 9.75 -1.07 2.86
N PRO A 26 11.02 -1.48 3.11
CA PRO A 26 11.30 -2.33 4.27
C PRO A 26 10.86 -1.73 5.60
N ASP A 27 11.06 -0.43 5.79
CA ASP A 27 10.62 0.24 7.01
C ASP A 27 9.11 0.28 7.14
N LEU A 28 8.41 0.53 6.03
CA LEU A 28 6.96 0.51 6.01
C LEU A 28 6.42 -0.88 6.36
N LEU A 29 7.02 -1.93 5.85
CA LEU A 29 6.62 -3.30 6.16
C LEU A 29 6.83 -3.63 7.64
N ARG A 30 7.95 -3.18 8.22
CA ARG A 30 8.26 -3.49 9.61
C ARG A 30 7.41 -2.71 10.60
N HIS A 31 7.10 -1.45 10.31
CA HIS A 31 6.56 -0.54 11.32
C HIS A 31 5.13 -0.09 11.05
N ALA A 32 4.74 0.06 9.81
CA ALA A 32 3.45 0.66 9.47
C ALA A 32 2.33 -0.38 9.35
N GLY A 33 2.61 -1.52 8.75
CA GLY A 33 1.59 -2.54 8.51
C GLY A 33 0.87 -2.99 9.78
N ALA A 34 1.62 -3.23 10.85
CA ALA A 34 1.06 -3.68 12.12
C ALA A 34 0.07 -2.67 12.72
N ARG A 35 0.23 -1.38 12.42
CA ARG A 35 -0.67 -0.34 12.92
C ARG A 35 -2.05 -0.42 12.28
N MET A 36 -2.12 -0.93 11.05
CA MET A 36 -3.38 -1.06 10.32
C MET A 36 -4.16 -2.31 10.71
N LEU A 37 -3.45 -3.38 11.05
CA LEU A 37 -4.07 -4.66 11.37
C LEU A 37 -4.95 -4.54 12.62
N GLY A 38 -6.07 -5.21 12.63
CA GLY A 38 -7.02 -5.12 13.71
C GLY A 38 -8.24 -4.25 13.41
N LYS A 39 -8.25 -3.58 12.26
CA LYS A 39 -9.42 -2.85 11.76
C LYS A 39 -10.19 -3.76 10.82
N GLU A 40 -11.51 -3.67 10.83
CA GLU A 40 -12.33 -4.52 9.97
C GLU A 40 -12.18 -4.17 8.49
N ARG A 41 -12.07 -2.89 8.18
CA ARG A 41 -11.93 -2.40 6.83
C ARG A 41 -10.85 -1.33 6.80
N LEU A 42 -9.95 -1.47 5.85
CA LEU A 42 -8.82 -0.57 5.68
C LEU A 42 -8.89 0.07 4.30
N GLU A 43 -8.78 1.37 4.25
CA GLU A 43 -8.67 2.11 3.00
C GLU A 43 -7.33 2.83 2.99
N VAL A 44 -6.48 2.49 2.04
CA VAL A 44 -5.16 3.09 1.90
C VAL A 44 -5.16 3.96 0.65
N ASP A 45 -5.00 5.26 0.86
CA ASP A 45 -4.99 6.25 -0.20
C ASP A 45 -3.55 6.50 -0.64
N LEU A 46 -3.27 6.31 -1.91
CA LEU A 46 -1.95 6.50 -2.51
C LEU A 46 -1.81 7.85 -3.23
N LYS A 47 -2.76 8.76 -3.06
CA LYS A 47 -2.72 10.05 -3.79
C LYS A 47 -1.48 10.87 -3.50
N ALA A 48 -0.87 10.69 -2.33
CA ALA A 48 0.34 11.40 -1.92
C ALA A 48 1.62 10.64 -2.22
N VAL A 49 1.54 9.51 -2.89
CA VAL A 49 2.72 8.78 -3.38
C VAL A 49 3.24 9.54 -4.60
N THR A 50 4.48 10.00 -4.50
CA THR A 50 5.10 10.82 -5.55
C THR A 50 5.86 10.00 -6.57
N ARG A 51 6.32 8.80 -6.16
CA ARG A 51 7.06 7.90 -7.02
C ARG A 51 6.96 6.48 -6.47
N ALA A 52 6.86 5.49 -7.34
CA ALA A 52 6.84 4.10 -6.94
C ALA A 52 7.48 3.23 -8.01
N ASP A 53 8.25 2.23 -7.58
CA ASP A 53 8.78 1.17 -8.42
C ASP A 53 8.19 -0.17 -8.01
N SER A 54 8.80 -1.28 -8.44
CA SER A 54 8.30 -2.61 -8.13
C SER A 54 8.31 -2.92 -6.62
N ALA A 55 9.14 -2.24 -5.83
CA ALA A 55 9.11 -2.39 -4.39
C ALA A 55 7.78 -1.88 -3.80
N GLY A 56 7.23 -0.82 -4.39
CA GLY A 56 5.90 -0.33 -4.02
C GLY A 56 4.81 -1.36 -4.28
N LEU A 57 4.89 -2.05 -5.41
CA LEU A 57 3.94 -3.12 -5.71
C LEU A 57 4.06 -4.26 -4.69
N ALA A 58 5.29 -4.65 -4.36
CA ALA A 58 5.53 -5.69 -3.36
C ALA A 58 4.95 -5.30 -1.98
N LEU A 59 5.00 -4.03 -1.63
CA LEU A 59 4.40 -3.52 -0.40
C LEU A 59 2.89 -3.75 -0.39
N LEU A 60 2.19 -3.41 -1.48
CA LEU A 60 0.74 -3.59 -1.57
C LEU A 60 0.37 -5.08 -1.49
N VAL A 61 1.12 -5.93 -2.16
CA VAL A 61 0.89 -7.38 -2.14
C VAL A 61 1.06 -7.93 -0.72
N GLU A 62 2.10 -7.52 -0.03
CA GLU A 62 2.36 -7.99 1.34
C GLU A 62 1.27 -7.50 2.30
N TRP A 63 0.85 -6.26 2.19
CA TRP A 63 -0.24 -5.75 3.02
C TRP A 63 -1.56 -6.45 2.75
N LEU A 64 -1.84 -6.77 1.47
CA LEU A 64 -3.02 -7.58 1.14
C LEU A 64 -2.95 -8.94 1.82
N ARG A 65 -1.80 -9.60 1.74
CA ARG A 65 -1.60 -10.92 2.34
C ARG A 65 -1.76 -10.87 3.87
N GLU A 66 -1.15 -9.89 4.51
CA GLU A 66 -1.26 -9.70 5.95
C GLU A 66 -2.72 -9.42 6.37
N SER A 67 -3.41 -8.61 5.58
CA SER A 67 -4.81 -8.28 5.81
C SER A 67 -5.70 -9.51 5.73
N GLU A 68 -5.50 -10.34 4.73
CA GLU A 68 -6.26 -11.58 4.58
C GLU A 68 -6.02 -12.53 5.75
N THR A 69 -4.76 -12.65 6.18
CA THR A 69 -4.41 -13.49 7.33
C THR A 69 -5.07 -13.00 8.60
N ALA A 70 -5.19 -11.69 8.78
CA ALA A 70 -5.81 -11.08 9.95
C ALA A 70 -7.35 -11.02 9.87
N GLY A 71 -7.94 -11.41 8.74
CA GLY A 71 -9.38 -11.34 8.54
C GLY A 71 -9.92 -9.94 8.23
N ASN A 72 -9.07 -9.06 7.75
CA ASN A 72 -9.44 -7.69 7.38
C ASN A 72 -9.64 -7.56 5.87
N ASP A 73 -10.40 -6.55 5.47
CA ASP A 73 -10.47 -6.12 4.07
C ASP A 73 -9.59 -4.90 3.88
N ILE A 74 -8.76 -4.90 2.85
CA ILE A 74 -7.95 -3.75 2.50
C ILE A 74 -8.26 -3.32 1.07
N VAL A 75 -8.38 -2.00 0.88
CA VAL A 75 -8.65 -1.39 -0.43
C VAL A 75 -7.60 -0.30 -0.67
N PHE A 76 -7.02 -0.30 -1.86
CA PHE A 76 -6.08 0.74 -2.27
C PHE A 76 -6.77 1.68 -3.25
N ILE A 77 -6.73 2.97 -2.94
CA ILE A 77 -7.37 3.98 -3.79
C ILE A 77 -6.35 5.00 -4.29
N ASN A 78 -6.69 5.66 -5.39
CA ASN A 78 -5.86 6.68 -6.03
C ASN A 78 -4.45 6.16 -6.34
N VAL A 79 -4.39 4.94 -6.87
CA VAL A 79 -3.11 4.30 -7.22
C VAL A 79 -2.45 5.07 -8.34
N PRO A 80 -1.17 5.47 -8.20
CA PRO A 80 -0.46 6.19 -9.26
C PRO A 80 -0.42 5.39 -10.56
N PRO A 81 -0.54 6.05 -11.72
CA PRO A 81 -0.50 5.35 -13.01
C PRO A 81 0.73 4.47 -13.21
N GLN A 82 1.88 4.91 -12.72
CA GLN A 82 3.12 4.15 -12.81
C GLN A 82 3.01 2.81 -12.07
N LEU A 83 2.47 2.84 -10.87
CA LEU A 83 2.30 1.63 -10.07
C LEU A 83 1.22 0.71 -10.66
N LEU A 84 0.14 1.30 -11.14
CA LEU A 84 -0.92 0.56 -11.82
C LEU A 84 -0.41 -0.17 -13.06
N SER A 85 0.46 0.49 -13.84
CA SER A 85 1.07 -0.12 -15.02
C SER A 85 1.93 -1.33 -14.66
N ILE A 86 2.74 -1.22 -13.62
CA ILE A 86 3.55 -2.33 -13.14
C ILE A 86 2.66 -3.49 -12.67
N ALA A 87 1.60 -3.18 -11.94
CA ALA A 87 0.66 -4.19 -11.45
C ALA A 87 0.00 -4.95 -12.61
N ARG A 88 -0.38 -4.25 -13.67
CA ARG A 88 -0.99 -4.87 -14.85
C ARG A 88 -0.03 -5.80 -15.57
N VAL A 89 1.22 -5.38 -15.76
CA VAL A 89 2.25 -6.20 -16.38
C VAL A 89 2.48 -7.48 -15.57
N CYS A 90 2.43 -7.40 -14.26
CA CYS A 90 2.61 -8.55 -13.37
C CYS A 90 1.33 -9.37 -13.15
N GLY A 91 0.20 -8.95 -13.70
CA GLY A 91 -1.07 -9.63 -13.52
C GLY A 91 -1.66 -9.50 -12.12
N LEU A 92 -1.29 -8.46 -11.38
CA LEU A 92 -1.69 -8.27 -9.99
C LEU A 92 -2.78 -7.22 -9.80
N ASP A 93 -3.18 -6.52 -10.85
CA ASP A 93 -4.19 -5.46 -10.77
C ASP A 93 -5.55 -5.98 -10.31
N GLU A 94 -5.95 -7.16 -10.75
CA GLU A 94 -7.22 -7.77 -10.33
C GLU A 94 -7.17 -8.26 -8.88
N ILE A 95 -6.07 -8.94 -8.50
CA ILE A 95 -5.91 -9.48 -7.15
C ILE A 95 -5.92 -8.34 -6.12
N LEU A 96 -5.27 -7.24 -6.45
CA LEU A 96 -5.22 -6.05 -5.59
C LEU A 96 -6.45 -5.15 -5.75
N SER A 97 -7.37 -5.49 -6.65
CA SER A 97 -8.56 -4.68 -6.96
C SER A 97 -8.20 -3.25 -7.38
N LEU A 98 -7.13 -3.13 -8.15
CA LEU A 98 -6.72 -1.85 -8.70
C LEU A 98 -7.49 -1.58 -9.98
N ALA A 99 -8.23 -0.51 -9.98
CA ALA A 99 -9.06 -0.15 -11.13
C ALA A 99 -8.28 0.65 -12.17
#